data_c1874368e60f1a9baa3cfd8783ff50bb
#
_entry.id   c1874368e60f1a9baa3cfd8783ff50bb
#
_cell.length_a   1.000
_cell.length_b   1.000
_cell.length_c   1.000
_cell.angle_alpha   90.00
_cell.angle_beta   90.00
_cell.angle_gamma   90.00
#
_symmetry.space_group_name_H-M   'P 1'
#
loop_
_entity.id
_entity.type
_entity.pdbx_description
1 polymer ?
#
loop_
_entity_poly.entity_id
_entity_poly.type
_entity_poly.pdbx_seq_one_letter_code
_entity_poly.pdbx_strand_id
1 'polypeptide(L)'
;KAEAGSQAEIIRKRTEEIRLLQKEEERKREEERRAEEKRRAEEERGAKEQNSGPGRIKSTGGSEFGRNVADYALQFIGNPYVWGGTSLTSGADCSGFVQSVYRHFGVSIPRTSAEQASFGREIAYEEMEPGDLVCYPGHVAMYIGGGRIVHARSAKAGIRVDDNPAYRTIVSIRRPW
;
A
#
# COMPACT_ATOMS: atom_id res chain seq x y z
N LYS A 1 7.89 58.09 -22.52
CA LYS A 1 6.92 57.19 -23.24
C LYS A 1 7.58 55.93 -23.77
N ALA A 2 8.87 55.94 -24.12
CA ALA A 2 9.59 54.73 -24.63
C ALA A 2 9.84 53.67 -23.53
N GLU A 3 10.16 54.06 -22.30
CA GLU A 3 10.44 53.14 -21.19
C GLU A 3 9.19 52.34 -20.75
N ALA A 4 8.04 52.98 -20.76
CA ALA A 4 6.76 52.31 -20.40
C ALA A 4 6.38 51.21 -21.42
N GLY A 5 6.68 51.39 -22.70
CA GLY A 5 6.50 50.39 -23.74
C GLY A 5 7.39 49.17 -23.58
N SER A 6 8.67 49.39 -23.19
CA SER A 6 9.64 48.33 -22.93
C SER A 6 9.25 47.46 -21.73
N GLN A 7 8.77 48.04 -20.64
CA GLN A 7 8.29 47.29 -19.44
C GLN A 7 7.03 46.48 -19.73
N ALA A 8 6.08 47.02 -20.47
CA ALA A 8 4.88 46.29 -20.86
C ALA A 8 5.18 45.03 -21.72
N GLU A 9 6.18 45.16 -22.62
CA GLU A 9 6.61 44.03 -23.44
C GLU A 9 7.32 42.93 -22.63
N ILE A 10 8.14 43.31 -21.66
CA ILE A 10 8.79 42.36 -20.72
C ILE A 10 7.76 41.64 -19.90
N ILE A 11 6.75 42.33 -19.39
CA ILE A 11 5.65 41.70 -18.61
C ILE A 11 4.89 40.71 -19.50
N ARG A 12 4.55 41.05 -20.73
CA ARG A 12 3.88 40.14 -21.66
C ARG A 12 4.70 38.87 -21.91
N LYS A 13 5.98 38.99 -22.18
CA LYS A 13 6.86 37.83 -22.42
C LYS A 13 6.93 36.93 -21.19
N ARG A 14 7.11 37.49 -19.99
CA ARG A 14 7.13 36.72 -18.73
C ARG A 14 5.80 36.04 -18.45
N THR A 15 4.68 36.71 -18.69
CA THR A 15 3.37 36.12 -18.49
C THR A 15 3.13 34.92 -19.42
N GLU A 16 3.56 35.02 -20.67
CA GLU A 16 3.47 33.91 -21.64
C GLU A 16 4.40 32.75 -21.25
N GLU A 17 5.60 33.04 -20.80
CA GLU A 17 6.56 32.04 -20.31
C GLU A 17 5.99 31.29 -19.07
N ILE A 18 5.43 32.01 -18.10
CA ILE A 18 4.76 31.41 -16.93
C ILE A 18 3.61 30.51 -17.35
N ARG A 19 2.79 30.95 -18.32
CA ARG A 19 1.68 30.18 -18.85
C ARG A 19 2.14 28.88 -19.52
N LEU A 20 3.23 28.94 -20.28
CA LEU A 20 3.82 27.75 -20.91
C LEU A 20 4.37 26.76 -19.88
N LEU A 21 5.06 27.27 -18.85
CA LEU A 21 5.57 26.44 -17.76
C LEU A 21 4.45 25.77 -16.96
N GLN A 22 3.39 26.51 -16.65
CA GLN A 22 2.20 25.94 -15.98
C GLN A 22 1.54 24.83 -16.79
N LYS A 23 1.41 25.05 -18.11
CA LYS A 23 0.84 24.04 -19.01
C LYS A 23 1.72 22.79 -19.12
N GLU A 24 3.03 22.96 -19.10
CA GLU A 24 3.97 21.83 -19.10
C GLU A 24 3.94 21.06 -17.77
N GLU A 25 3.84 21.77 -16.65
CA GLU A 25 3.70 21.14 -15.34
C GLU A 25 2.39 20.36 -15.20
N GLU A 26 1.28 20.92 -15.68
CA GLU A 26 -0.02 20.26 -15.70
C GLU A 26 0.03 18.98 -16.56
N ARG A 27 0.67 19.04 -17.72
CA ARG A 27 0.87 17.87 -18.58
C ARG A 27 1.69 16.78 -17.89
N LYS A 28 2.80 17.16 -17.20
CA LYS A 28 3.62 16.20 -16.44
C LYS A 28 2.84 15.54 -15.31
N ARG A 29 2.05 16.31 -14.57
CA ARG A 29 1.18 15.77 -13.50
C ARG A 29 0.12 14.81 -14.05
N GLU A 30 -0.43 15.11 -15.23
CA GLU A 30 -1.40 14.22 -15.87
C GLU A 30 -0.74 12.93 -16.39
N GLU A 31 0.46 13.03 -16.96
CA GLU A 31 1.25 11.86 -17.37
C GLU A 31 1.62 10.96 -16.18
N GLU A 32 2.07 11.55 -15.07
CA GLU A 32 2.37 10.81 -13.83
C GLU A 32 1.13 10.11 -13.27
N ARG A 33 0.00 10.81 -13.23
CA ARG A 33 -1.27 10.21 -12.79
C ARG A 33 -1.70 9.03 -13.68
N ARG A 34 -1.60 9.17 -15.00
CA ARG A 34 -1.91 8.09 -15.96
C ARG A 34 -0.94 6.91 -15.83
N ALA A 35 0.34 7.19 -15.61
CA ALA A 35 1.35 6.15 -15.40
C ALA A 35 1.10 5.38 -14.10
N GLU A 36 0.73 6.08 -13.03
CA GLU A 36 0.38 5.45 -11.75
C GLU A 36 -0.90 4.61 -11.85
N GLU A 37 -1.93 5.10 -12.53
CA GLU A 37 -3.17 4.37 -12.79
C GLU A 37 -2.93 3.10 -13.63
N LYS A 38 -2.08 3.21 -14.67
CA LYS A 38 -1.69 2.07 -15.49
C LYS A 38 -0.91 1.03 -14.69
N ARG A 39 0.06 1.46 -13.88
CA ARG A 39 0.82 0.58 -12.99
C ARG A 39 -0.10 -0.15 -12.03
N ARG A 40 -1.06 0.57 -11.41
CA ARG A 40 -2.04 -0.02 -10.50
C ARG A 40 -2.93 -1.05 -11.18
N ALA A 41 -3.39 -0.78 -12.42
CA ALA A 41 -4.17 -1.72 -13.20
C ALA A 41 -3.36 -2.97 -13.62
N GLU A 42 -2.07 -2.82 -13.93
CA GLU A 42 -1.17 -3.94 -14.23
C GLU A 42 -0.89 -4.77 -12.97
N GLU A 43 -0.72 -4.14 -11.81
CA GLU A 43 -0.59 -4.81 -10.50
C GLU A 43 -1.84 -5.64 -10.18
N GLU A 44 -3.03 -5.08 -10.37
CA GLU A 44 -4.29 -5.81 -10.18
C GLU A 44 -4.45 -7.00 -11.13
N ARG A 45 -4.04 -6.83 -12.38
CA ARG A 45 -4.10 -7.91 -13.39
C ARG A 45 -3.12 -9.03 -13.08
N GLY A 46 -1.88 -8.70 -12.72
CA GLY A 46 -0.87 -9.67 -12.34
C GLY A 46 -1.26 -10.46 -11.09
N ALA A 47 -1.86 -9.80 -10.11
CA ALA A 47 -2.36 -10.42 -8.89
C ALA A 47 -3.51 -11.42 -9.18
N LYS A 48 -4.41 -11.09 -10.10
CA LYS A 48 -5.51 -11.98 -10.51
C LYS A 48 -5.02 -13.22 -11.26
N GLU A 49 -3.99 -13.08 -12.08
CA GLU A 49 -3.39 -14.21 -12.83
C GLU A 49 -2.64 -15.19 -11.92
N GLN A 50 -1.92 -14.70 -10.92
CA GLN A 50 -1.12 -15.55 -10.02
C GLN A 50 -1.96 -16.36 -9.01
N ASN A 51 -3.22 -16.01 -8.79
CA ASN A 51 -4.06 -16.65 -7.78
C ASN A 51 -5.32 -17.33 -8.36
N SER A 52 -5.31 -17.75 -9.60
CA SER A 52 -6.45 -18.41 -10.28
C SER A 52 -6.46 -19.94 -10.19
N GLY A 53 -5.57 -20.55 -9.39
CA GLY A 53 -5.45 -22.01 -9.26
C GLY A 53 -6.39 -22.67 -8.23
N PRO A 54 -6.69 -23.99 -8.36
CA PRO A 54 -7.41 -24.74 -7.35
C PRO A 54 -6.58 -24.86 -6.07
N GLY A 55 -7.16 -24.48 -4.91
CA GLY A 55 -6.46 -24.47 -3.61
C GLY A 55 -6.21 -23.08 -3.04
N ARG A 56 -6.87 -22.06 -3.58
CA ARG A 56 -6.78 -20.65 -3.15
C ARG A 56 -7.01 -20.52 -1.64
N ILE A 57 -6.00 -20.00 -0.94
CA ILE A 57 -6.14 -19.59 0.46
C ILE A 57 -7.12 -18.43 0.52
N LYS A 58 -8.11 -18.53 1.42
CA LYS A 58 -9.06 -17.44 1.71
C LYS A 58 -9.00 -17.08 3.18
N SER A 59 -9.37 -15.84 3.48
CA SER A 59 -9.61 -15.38 4.84
C SER A 59 -10.86 -16.05 5.42
N THR A 60 -10.93 -16.18 6.76
CA THR A 60 -12.04 -16.84 7.45
C THR A 60 -12.49 -16.05 8.67
N GLY A 61 -13.80 -15.89 8.85
CA GLY A 61 -14.40 -15.17 9.97
C GLY A 61 -14.38 -13.65 9.82
N GLY A 62 -14.82 -12.95 10.85
CA GLY A 62 -14.76 -11.49 10.95
C GLY A 62 -15.70 -10.72 10.03
N SER A 63 -15.47 -9.41 9.93
CA SER A 63 -16.25 -8.48 9.10
C SER A 63 -16.04 -8.72 7.60
N GLU A 64 -17.02 -8.32 6.79
CA GLU A 64 -16.87 -8.37 5.32
C GLU A 64 -15.73 -7.51 4.81
N PHE A 65 -15.60 -6.29 5.33
CA PHE A 65 -14.50 -5.39 4.98
C PHE A 65 -13.13 -6.01 5.29
N GLY A 66 -12.96 -6.54 6.50
CA GLY A 66 -11.70 -7.18 6.90
C GLY A 66 -11.37 -8.40 6.03
N ARG A 67 -12.36 -9.23 5.68
CA ARG A 67 -12.16 -10.34 4.72
C ARG A 67 -11.74 -9.85 3.35
N ASN A 68 -12.37 -8.79 2.81
CA ASN A 68 -12.02 -8.24 1.51
C ASN A 68 -10.58 -7.73 1.48
N VAL A 69 -10.15 -7.03 2.55
CA VAL A 69 -8.76 -6.57 2.72
C VAL A 69 -7.78 -7.74 2.76
N ALA A 70 -8.08 -8.76 3.57
CA ALA A 70 -7.24 -9.94 3.71
C ALA A 70 -7.18 -10.78 2.41
N ASP A 71 -8.31 -10.98 1.74
CA ASP A 71 -8.37 -11.71 0.47
C ASP A 71 -7.64 -10.98 -0.66
N TYR A 72 -7.65 -9.65 -0.64
CA TYR A 72 -6.84 -8.86 -1.56
C TYR A 72 -5.35 -9.04 -1.28
N ALA A 73 -4.93 -8.98 -0.02
CA ALA A 73 -3.55 -9.21 0.39
C ALA A 73 -3.02 -10.59 -0.05
N LEU A 74 -3.86 -11.62 0.04
CA LEU A 74 -3.52 -12.99 -0.35
C LEU A 74 -3.21 -13.17 -1.84
N GLN A 75 -3.65 -12.24 -2.70
CA GLN A 75 -3.36 -12.30 -4.14
C GLN A 75 -1.89 -12.07 -4.47
N PHE A 76 -1.11 -11.51 -3.54
CA PHE A 76 0.28 -11.14 -3.75
C PHE A 76 1.30 -12.13 -3.17
N ILE A 77 0.83 -13.29 -2.70
CA ILE A 77 1.71 -14.37 -2.22
C ILE A 77 2.70 -14.77 -3.32
N GLY A 78 3.97 -14.92 -2.95
CA GLY A 78 5.07 -15.25 -3.86
C GLY A 78 5.80 -14.04 -4.44
N ASN A 79 5.26 -12.83 -4.32
CA ASN A 79 5.93 -11.62 -4.78
C ASN A 79 7.11 -11.25 -3.87
N PRO A 80 8.12 -10.53 -4.41
CA PRO A 80 9.36 -10.29 -3.71
C PRO A 80 9.21 -9.33 -2.53
N TYR A 81 10.07 -9.51 -1.52
CA TYR A 81 10.34 -8.52 -0.50
C TYR A 81 11.43 -7.55 -0.97
N VAL A 82 11.16 -6.25 -0.86
CA VAL A 82 12.16 -5.19 -1.11
C VAL A 82 12.12 -4.21 0.05
N TRP A 83 13.25 -4.01 0.72
CA TRP A 83 13.37 -3.04 1.81
C TRP A 83 13.02 -1.63 1.33
N GLY A 84 12.13 -0.94 2.05
CA GLY A 84 11.64 0.39 1.65
C GLY A 84 10.61 0.35 0.50
N GLY A 85 10.36 -0.81 -0.10
CA GLY A 85 9.41 -0.97 -1.19
C GLY A 85 7.96 -0.90 -0.75
N THR A 86 7.09 -0.50 -1.68
CA THR A 86 5.63 -0.41 -1.51
C THR A 86 4.85 -1.03 -2.68
N SER A 87 5.53 -1.62 -3.65
CA SER A 87 4.89 -2.28 -4.79
C SER A 87 4.45 -3.69 -4.41
N LEU A 88 3.16 -3.97 -4.56
CA LEU A 88 2.59 -5.28 -4.24
C LEU A 88 3.10 -6.39 -5.16
N THR A 89 3.60 -6.06 -6.37
CA THR A 89 4.09 -7.02 -7.36
C THR A 89 5.60 -6.98 -7.54
N SER A 90 6.21 -5.79 -7.57
CA SER A 90 7.65 -5.62 -7.82
C SER A 90 8.50 -5.64 -6.55
N GLY A 91 7.88 -5.56 -5.38
CA GLY A 91 8.52 -5.69 -4.09
C GLY A 91 8.07 -4.66 -3.05
N ALA A 92 7.73 -5.16 -1.88
CA ALA A 92 7.35 -4.38 -0.71
C ALA A 92 8.07 -4.91 0.53
N ASP A 93 8.34 -4.01 1.50
CA ASP A 93 8.67 -4.44 2.85
C ASP A 93 7.39 -4.73 3.66
N CYS A 94 7.50 -5.17 4.89
CA CYS A 94 6.36 -5.61 5.70
C CYS A 94 5.31 -4.50 5.88
N SER A 95 5.73 -3.29 6.23
CA SER A 95 4.84 -2.14 6.44
C SER A 95 4.37 -1.52 5.13
N GLY A 96 5.18 -1.51 4.09
CA GLY A 96 4.81 -1.08 2.74
C GLY A 96 3.79 -2.01 2.09
N PHE A 97 3.87 -3.30 2.33
CA PHE A 97 2.89 -4.29 1.90
C PHE A 97 1.51 -3.99 2.49
N VAL A 98 1.38 -3.95 3.82
CA VAL A 98 0.07 -3.68 4.46
C VAL A 98 -0.43 -2.27 4.15
N GLN A 99 0.46 -1.26 4.06
CA GLN A 99 0.09 0.09 3.65
C GLN A 99 -0.52 0.11 2.25
N SER A 100 0.06 -0.59 1.29
CA SER A 100 -0.42 -0.61 -0.09
C SER A 100 -1.72 -1.41 -0.24
N VAL A 101 -1.90 -2.48 0.53
CA VAL A 101 -3.17 -3.20 0.62
C VAL A 101 -4.27 -2.28 1.13
N TYR A 102 -4.07 -1.59 2.25
CA TYR A 102 -5.06 -0.67 2.81
C TYR A 102 -5.36 0.52 1.91
N ARG A 103 -4.35 1.06 1.22
CA ARG A 103 -4.53 2.14 0.23
C ARG A 103 -5.50 1.74 -0.88
N HIS A 104 -5.50 0.50 -1.31
CA HIS A 104 -6.45 -0.02 -2.30
C HIS A 104 -7.91 0.15 -1.86
N PHE A 105 -8.17 0.04 -0.56
CA PHE A 105 -9.50 0.21 0.04
C PHE A 105 -9.77 1.65 0.52
N GLY A 106 -8.92 2.60 0.17
CA GLY A 106 -9.09 4.01 0.54
C GLY A 106 -8.71 4.32 2.01
N VAL A 107 -8.11 3.38 2.73
CA VAL A 107 -7.63 3.57 4.10
C VAL A 107 -6.15 3.95 4.08
N SER A 108 -5.82 5.14 4.60
CA SER A 108 -4.45 5.62 4.72
C SER A 108 -3.87 5.22 6.07
N ILE A 109 -2.82 4.41 6.07
CA ILE A 109 -2.10 4.01 7.28
C ILE A 109 -0.64 4.48 7.23
N PRO A 110 0.05 4.65 8.36
CA PRO A 110 1.44 5.09 8.40
C PRO A 110 2.40 4.20 7.61
N ARG A 111 3.56 4.74 7.23
CA ARG A 111 4.54 4.02 6.40
C ARG A 111 5.33 2.97 7.19
N THR A 112 5.66 3.23 8.44
CA THR A 112 6.57 2.37 9.20
C THR A 112 5.80 1.40 10.10
N SER A 113 6.38 0.21 10.33
CA SER A 113 5.80 -0.77 11.27
C SER A 113 5.68 -0.25 12.70
N ALA A 114 6.59 0.63 13.12
CA ALA A 114 6.54 1.26 14.44
C ALA A 114 5.32 2.19 14.60
N GLU A 115 5.04 3.02 13.61
CA GLU A 115 3.86 3.89 13.61
C GLU A 115 2.56 3.08 13.47
N GLN A 116 2.57 2.04 12.64
CA GLN A 116 1.42 1.14 12.47
C GLN A 116 1.07 0.41 13.77
N ALA A 117 2.05 0.11 14.62
CA ALA A 117 1.84 -0.51 15.94
C ALA A 117 1.05 0.37 16.94
N SER A 118 0.87 1.65 16.63
CA SER A 118 0.08 2.60 17.42
C SER A 118 -1.12 3.18 16.66
N PHE A 119 -1.34 2.74 15.41
CA PHE A 119 -2.38 3.30 14.55
C PHE A 119 -3.68 2.49 14.65
N GLY A 120 -4.81 3.18 14.60
CA GLY A 120 -6.14 2.57 14.66
C GLY A 120 -6.52 2.06 16.06
N ARG A 121 -7.57 1.25 16.13
CA ARG A 121 -8.08 0.71 17.38
C ARG A 121 -7.23 -0.48 17.85
N GLU A 122 -6.93 -0.54 19.13
CA GLU A 122 -6.29 -1.71 19.75
C GLU A 122 -7.28 -2.87 19.88
N ILE A 123 -6.82 -4.08 19.56
CA ILE A 123 -7.62 -5.30 19.54
C ILE A 123 -6.97 -6.33 20.47
N ALA A 124 -7.77 -7.02 21.27
CA ALA A 124 -7.30 -8.19 22.02
C ALA A 124 -7.00 -9.38 21.08
N TYR A 125 -6.10 -10.27 21.49
CA TYR A 125 -5.66 -11.38 20.66
C TYR A 125 -6.85 -12.29 20.24
N GLU A 126 -7.79 -12.52 21.14
CA GLU A 126 -8.98 -13.35 20.96
C GLU A 126 -10.02 -12.70 20.04
N GLU A 127 -9.93 -11.37 19.87
CA GLU A 127 -10.86 -10.58 19.05
C GLU A 127 -10.35 -10.28 17.64
N MET A 128 -9.20 -10.90 17.26
CA MET A 128 -8.63 -10.68 15.93
C MET A 128 -9.58 -11.09 14.81
N GLU A 129 -9.72 -10.21 13.83
CA GLU A 129 -10.45 -10.46 12.59
C GLU A 129 -9.53 -10.31 11.37
N PRO A 130 -9.85 -10.95 10.23
CA PRO A 130 -9.14 -10.72 8.98
C PRO A 130 -8.98 -9.22 8.69
N GLY A 131 -7.79 -8.83 8.27
CA GLY A 131 -7.42 -7.42 8.06
C GLY A 131 -6.67 -6.80 9.25
N ASP A 132 -6.87 -7.27 10.48
CA ASP A 132 -6.14 -6.72 11.64
C ASP A 132 -4.63 -6.82 11.44
N LEU A 133 -3.90 -5.78 11.86
CA LEU A 133 -2.46 -5.74 11.84
C LEU A 133 -1.90 -6.38 13.12
N VAL A 134 -1.09 -7.40 12.97
CA VAL A 134 -0.32 -8.01 14.06
C VAL A 134 1.08 -7.40 14.02
N CYS A 135 1.40 -6.61 15.04
CA CYS A 135 2.63 -5.82 15.10
C CYS A 135 3.65 -6.48 16.01
N TYR A 136 4.90 -6.53 15.56
CA TYR A 136 6.05 -7.09 16.25
C TYR A 136 7.19 -6.07 16.31
N PRO A 137 8.22 -6.25 17.12
CA PRO A 137 9.40 -5.40 17.06
C PRO A 137 10.00 -5.38 15.64
N GLY A 138 9.93 -4.21 14.99
CA GLY A 138 10.46 -3.99 13.64
C GLY A 138 9.75 -4.73 12.50
N HIS A 139 8.52 -5.25 12.73
CA HIS A 139 7.79 -6.01 11.72
C HIS A 139 6.27 -5.90 11.90
N VAL A 140 5.53 -6.14 10.82
CA VAL A 140 4.06 -6.19 10.83
C VAL A 140 3.57 -7.28 9.88
N ALA A 141 2.45 -7.91 10.23
CA ALA A 141 1.71 -8.86 9.42
C ALA A 141 0.22 -8.51 9.44
N MET A 142 -0.54 -9.07 8.51
CA MET A 142 -2.00 -8.97 8.49
C MET A 142 -2.61 -10.32 8.87
N TYR A 143 -3.51 -10.32 9.82
CA TYR A 143 -4.29 -11.50 10.17
C TYR A 143 -5.30 -11.85 9.08
N ILE A 144 -5.46 -13.13 8.76
CA ILE A 144 -6.34 -13.62 7.69
C ILE A 144 -7.40 -14.61 8.20
N GLY A 145 -7.51 -14.75 9.52
CA GLY A 145 -8.40 -15.73 10.15
C GLY A 145 -7.77 -17.11 10.29
N GLY A 146 -8.38 -17.94 11.13
CA GLY A 146 -7.93 -19.33 11.35
C GLY A 146 -6.54 -19.48 11.92
N GLY A 147 -6.06 -18.51 12.72
CA GLY A 147 -4.73 -18.53 13.30
C GLY A 147 -3.60 -18.28 12.31
N ARG A 148 -3.87 -17.61 11.18
CA ARG A 148 -2.90 -17.38 10.09
C ARG A 148 -2.68 -15.89 9.83
N ILE A 149 -1.50 -15.58 9.32
CA ILE A 149 -1.11 -14.24 8.91
C ILE A 149 -0.53 -14.25 7.50
N VAL A 150 -0.66 -13.13 6.78
CA VAL A 150 0.05 -12.85 5.53
C VAL A 150 0.98 -11.66 5.74
N HIS A 151 2.20 -11.74 5.23
CA HIS A 151 3.18 -10.67 5.36
C HIS A 151 4.29 -10.73 4.31
N ALA A 152 4.90 -9.59 4.00
CA ALA A 152 6.20 -9.55 3.34
C ALA A 152 7.28 -9.86 4.39
N ARG A 153 7.72 -11.13 4.43
CA ARG A 153 8.49 -11.68 5.56
C ARG A 153 9.96 -11.28 5.55
N SER A 154 10.63 -11.51 4.45
CA SER A 154 12.07 -11.23 4.27
C SER A 154 12.45 -11.32 2.79
N ALA A 155 13.64 -10.82 2.43
CA ALA A 155 14.16 -10.90 1.07
C ALA A 155 14.22 -12.34 0.51
N LYS A 156 14.46 -13.34 1.37
CA LYS A 156 14.50 -14.75 0.99
C LYS A 156 13.09 -15.36 0.81
N ALA A 157 12.13 -14.93 1.62
CA ALA A 157 10.83 -15.58 1.70
C ALA A 157 9.73 -14.86 0.88
N GLY A 158 9.92 -13.57 0.55
CA GLY A 158 8.90 -12.78 -0.13
C GLY A 158 7.63 -12.60 0.71
N ILE A 159 6.52 -12.39 0.01
CA ILE A 159 5.17 -12.34 0.59
C ILE A 159 4.65 -13.76 0.75
N ARG A 160 4.24 -14.12 1.96
CA ARG A 160 3.79 -15.48 2.28
C ARG A 160 2.77 -15.52 3.41
N VAL A 161 2.14 -16.65 3.60
CA VAL A 161 1.31 -16.99 4.77
C VAL A 161 2.14 -17.79 5.77
N ASP A 162 1.98 -17.48 7.05
CA ASP A 162 2.45 -18.26 8.18
C ASP A 162 1.26 -18.66 9.08
N ASP A 163 1.31 -19.87 9.65
CA ASP A 163 0.21 -20.49 10.41
C ASP A 163 0.21 -20.14 11.92
N ASN A 164 1.05 -19.21 12.35
CA ASN A 164 1.13 -18.83 13.76
C ASN A 164 1.37 -17.31 13.90
N PRO A 165 0.36 -16.51 14.28
CA PRO A 165 0.54 -15.09 14.57
C PRO A 165 1.52 -14.83 15.70
N ALA A 166 1.64 -15.74 16.66
CA ALA A 166 2.53 -15.61 17.81
C ALA A 166 3.93 -16.23 17.60
N TYR A 167 4.39 -16.36 16.32
CA TYR A 167 5.76 -16.83 16.02
C TYR A 167 6.86 -15.89 16.50
N ARG A 168 6.50 -14.65 16.85
CA ARG A 168 7.31 -13.62 17.52
C ARG A 168 6.50 -12.96 18.62
N THR A 169 7.15 -12.26 19.54
CA THR A 169 6.48 -11.42 20.54
C THR A 169 5.61 -10.37 19.85
N ILE A 170 4.30 -10.42 20.10
CA ILE A 170 3.35 -9.42 19.62
C ILE A 170 3.45 -8.18 20.50
N VAL A 171 3.64 -7.02 19.89
CA VAL A 171 3.68 -5.71 20.58
C VAL A 171 2.26 -5.15 20.69
N SER A 172 1.48 -5.23 19.62
CA SER A 172 0.10 -4.80 19.59
C SER A 172 -0.64 -5.45 18.42
N ILE A 173 -1.97 -5.44 18.49
CA ILE A 173 -2.83 -5.78 17.38
C ILE A 173 -3.70 -4.57 17.10
N ARG A 174 -3.80 -4.16 15.83
CA ARG A 174 -4.44 -2.92 15.43
C ARG A 174 -5.46 -3.12 14.33
N ARG A 175 -6.62 -2.50 14.47
CA ARG A 175 -7.67 -2.43 13.45
C ARG A 175 -7.71 -1.01 12.87
N PRO A 176 -7.25 -0.82 11.61
CA PRO A 176 -7.15 0.51 10.99
C PRO A 176 -8.46 1.14 10.51
N TRP A 177 -9.56 0.39 10.47
CA TRP A 177 -10.87 0.88 9.97
C TRP A 177 -11.95 0.98 11.04
#